data_932735b6ef739b5ca7c0e6eea41258fa
#
_entry.id   932735b6ef739b5ca7c0e6eea41258fa
#
_cell.length_a   1.000
_cell.length_b   1.000
_cell.length_c   1.000
_cell.angle_alpha   90.00
_cell.angle_beta   90.00
_cell.angle_gamma   90.00
#
_symmetry.space_group_name_H-M   'P 1'
#
loop_
_entity.id
_entity.type
_entity.pdbx_description
1 polymer ?
#
loop_
_entity_poly.entity_id
_entity_poly.type
_entity_poly.pdbx_seq_one_letter_code
_entity_poly.pdbx_strand_id
1 'polypeptide(L)'
;MKITSLCEDVSNINDIGQEHGLSMFIQTSKQNVLFDFGASDLFSINAKKLHIDLNSVELCFLSHGHYDHGGGIKAFLAINKFAPIYVSKYAFGSYYALKNDIYKYIGIDKNLENEKQIKIVDKNKKLDTNLTVFDDIGNYFPNASANKVMYVPISKKYTNKDYAISDKDLFINDSFCHEQHLIIAERGITTLIVGCSHKGIVNILESFKHKFGKYPDTVIGGFHLQNPTTKVSEPPEYIEKIADYLISTKCQCYTCHCTGVGVYQILKDKLKDK
;
A
#
# COMPACT_ATOMS: atom_id res chain seq x y z
N MET A 1 -19.41 -3.26 -5.52
CA MET A 1 -18.20 -2.43 -5.49
C MET A 1 -17.52 -2.46 -6.85
N LYS A 2 -16.97 -1.34 -7.32
CA LYS A 2 -16.13 -1.25 -8.53
C LYS A 2 -14.81 -0.60 -8.13
N ILE A 3 -13.69 -1.16 -8.58
CA ILE A 3 -12.34 -0.62 -8.34
C ILE A 3 -11.70 -0.32 -9.68
N THR A 4 -11.13 0.87 -9.79
CA THR A 4 -10.38 1.32 -10.97
C THR A 4 -8.99 1.74 -10.53
N SER A 5 -7.94 1.10 -11.08
CA SER A 5 -6.57 1.53 -10.85
C SER A 5 -6.32 2.86 -11.57
N LEU A 6 -5.84 3.87 -10.84
CA LEU A 6 -5.47 5.18 -11.35
C LEU A 6 -3.95 5.32 -11.53
N CYS A 7 -3.18 4.54 -10.76
CA CYS A 7 -1.73 4.48 -10.83
C CYS A 7 -1.28 3.05 -10.54
N GLU A 8 -0.37 2.54 -11.37
CA GLU A 8 0.20 1.20 -11.30
C GLU A 8 1.54 1.16 -12.04
N ASP A 9 2.40 0.17 -11.73
CA ASP A 9 3.72 -0.03 -12.35
C ASP A 9 3.63 -0.38 -13.83
N VAL A 10 2.51 -0.94 -14.28
CA VAL A 10 2.25 -1.33 -15.67
C VAL A 10 0.84 -0.95 -16.09
N SER A 11 0.66 -0.65 -17.39
CA SER A 11 -0.65 -0.40 -17.97
C SER A 11 -0.80 -1.14 -19.30
N ASN A 12 -1.92 -1.80 -19.49
CA ASN A 12 -2.31 -2.42 -20.75
C ASN A 12 -3.33 -1.56 -21.54
N ILE A 13 -3.63 -0.37 -21.03
CA ILE A 13 -4.58 0.57 -21.66
C ILE A 13 -3.78 1.66 -22.35
N ASN A 14 -3.99 1.86 -23.64
CA ASN A 14 -3.37 2.93 -24.38
C ASN A 14 -3.69 4.29 -23.74
N ASP A 15 -2.72 5.20 -23.76
CA ASP A 15 -2.81 6.55 -23.19
C ASP A 15 -2.93 6.66 -21.67
N ILE A 16 -3.00 5.55 -20.91
CA ILE A 16 -2.90 5.56 -19.45
C ILE A 16 -1.44 5.49 -19.05
N GLY A 17 -0.97 6.52 -18.35
CA GLY A 17 0.40 6.58 -17.83
C GLY A 17 0.63 5.57 -16.73
N GLN A 18 1.89 5.16 -16.56
CA GLN A 18 2.35 4.23 -15.54
C GLN A 18 3.55 4.81 -14.79
N GLU A 19 3.63 4.53 -13.51
CA GLU A 19 4.79 4.85 -12.67
C GLU A 19 4.88 3.82 -11.53
N HIS A 20 6.04 3.72 -10.90
CA HIS A 20 6.13 2.93 -9.67
C HIS A 20 5.31 3.63 -8.58
N GLY A 21 4.13 3.09 -8.31
CA GLY A 21 3.20 3.63 -7.34
C GLY A 21 1.81 3.00 -7.46
N LEU A 22 1.01 3.15 -6.42
CA LEU A 22 -0.35 2.63 -6.35
C LEU A 22 -1.36 3.74 -6.09
N SER A 23 -2.45 3.74 -6.85
CA SER A 23 -3.65 4.52 -6.55
C SER A 23 -4.88 3.83 -7.10
N MET A 24 -5.90 3.64 -6.26
CA MET A 24 -7.15 2.97 -6.62
C MET A 24 -8.36 3.84 -6.29
N PHE A 25 -9.21 4.08 -7.29
CA PHE A 25 -10.54 4.67 -7.09
C PHE A 25 -11.55 3.57 -6.85
N ILE A 26 -12.20 3.59 -5.69
CA ILE A 26 -13.10 2.54 -5.21
C ILE A 26 -14.50 3.13 -5.07
N GLN A 27 -15.43 2.61 -5.86
CA GLN A 27 -16.86 2.97 -5.79
C GLN A 27 -17.60 1.91 -4.99
N THR A 28 -18.01 2.24 -3.79
CA THR A 28 -18.89 1.41 -2.96
C THR A 28 -20.36 1.76 -3.23
N SER A 29 -21.29 1.06 -2.62
CA SER A 29 -22.72 1.44 -2.68
C SER A 29 -23.04 2.71 -1.89
N LYS A 30 -22.10 3.21 -1.07
CA LYS A 30 -22.33 4.35 -0.17
C LYS A 30 -21.51 5.57 -0.53
N GLN A 31 -20.26 5.39 -0.97
CA GLN A 31 -19.31 6.48 -1.17
C GLN A 31 -18.17 6.09 -2.11
N ASN A 32 -17.52 7.09 -2.65
CA ASN A 32 -16.31 6.97 -3.43
C ASN A 32 -15.09 7.14 -2.52
N VAL A 33 -14.17 6.18 -2.59
CA VAL A 33 -12.94 6.16 -1.80
C VAL A 33 -11.73 6.22 -2.73
N LEU A 34 -10.73 7.02 -2.38
CA LEU A 34 -9.41 6.97 -3.00
C LEU A 34 -8.45 6.25 -2.04
N PHE A 35 -7.92 5.12 -2.48
CA PHE A 35 -6.91 4.36 -1.75
C PHE A 35 -5.56 4.60 -2.40
N ASP A 36 -4.63 5.22 -1.65
CA ASP A 36 -3.32 5.70 -2.10
C ASP A 36 -3.37 6.71 -3.27
N PHE A 37 -2.25 7.37 -3.54
CA PHE A 37 -2.18 8.55 -4.42
C PHE A 37 -1.08 8.43 -5.49
N GLY A 38 -0.37 7.28 -5.58
CA GLY A 38 0.78 7.16 -6.47
C GLY A 38 2.01 7.95 -6.00
N ALA A 39 3.03 7.99 -6.84
CA ALA A 39 4.28 8.70 -6.57
C ALA A 39 4.23 10.19 -6.98
N SER A 40 3.34 10.55 -7.90
CA SER A 40 3.23 11.89 -8.49
C SER A 40 1.77 12.32 -8.67
N ASP A 41 1.53 13.30 -9.54
CA ASP A 41 0.18 13.69 -9.96
C ASP A 41 -0.41 12.79 -11.07
N LEU A 42 0.31 11.76 -11.50
CA LEU A 42 -0.08 10.87 -12.60
C LEU A 42 -1.46 10.23 -12.38
N PHE A 43 -1.78 9.81 -11.15
CA PHE A 43 -3.10 9.27 -10.83
C PHE A 43 -4.24 10.24 -11.21
N SER A 44 -4.02 11.55 -11.04
CA SER A 44 -5.02 12.58 -11.37
C SER A 44 -5.14 12.79 -12.88
N ILE A 45 -4.04 12.67 -13.62
CA ILE A 45 -4.01 12.70 -15.08
C ILE A 45 -4.77 11.49 -15.64
N ASN A 46 -4.50 10.31 -15.10
CA ASN A 46 -5.18 9.08 -15.48
C ASN A 46 -6.67 9.10 -15.12
N ALA A 47 -7.03 9.64 -13.95
CA ALA A 47 -8.43 9.83 -13.57
C ALA A 47 -9.22 10.63 -14.61
N LYS A 48 -8.65 11.75 -15.11
CA LYS A 48 -9.27 12.56 -16.18
C LYS A 48 -9.46 11.75 -17.45
N LYS A 49 -8.46 10.99 -17.88
CA LYS A 49 -8.54 10.13 -19.08
C LYS A 49 -9.56 9.01 -18.94
N LEU A 50 -9.75 8.50 -17.73
CA LEU A 50 -10.75 7.47 -17.40
C LEU A 50 -12.14 8.06 -17.08
N HIS A 51 -12.32 9.37 -17.25
CA HIS A 51 -13.56 10.10 -16.93
C HIS A 51 -14.00 9.92 -15.47
N ILE A 52 -13.03 9.86 -14.54
CA ILE A 52 -13.27 9.80 -13.10
C ILE A 52 -13.09 11.20 -12.51
N ASP A 53 -14.15 11.71 -11.89
CA ASP A 53 -14.10 12.98 -11.17
C ASP A 53 -13.58 12.80 -9.74
N LEU A 54 -12.36 13.25 -9.48
CA LEU A 54 -11.75 13.21 -8.16
C LEU A 54 -12.44 14.12 -7.13
N ASN A 55 -13.28 15.09 -7.56
CA ASN A 55 -14.13 15.83 -6.62
C ASN A 55 -15.26 14.97 -6.06
N SER A 56 -15.61 13.86 -6.70
CA SER A 56 -16.59 12.91 -6.18
C SER A 56 -16.05 12.02 -5.07
N VAL A 57 -14.76 12.06 -4.78
CA VAL A 57 -14.15 11.30 -3.67
C VAL A 57 -14.60 11.91 -2.34
N GLU A 58 -15.13 11.08 -1.46
CA GLU A 58 -15.67 11.48 -0.16
C GLU A 58 -14.74 11.10 1.00
N LEU A 59 -13.82 10.15 0.76
CA LEU A 59 -12.85 9.67 1.73
C LEU A 59 -11.59 9.18 1.03
N CYS A 60 -10.43 9.50 1.61
CA CYS A 60 -9.15 8.95 1.16
C CYS A 60 -8.49 8.12 2.26
N PHE A 61 -7.72 7.14 1.85
CA PHE A 61 -6.97 6.27 2.74
C PHE A 61 -5.53 6.14 2.24
N LEU A 62 -4.54 6.35 3.11
CA LEU A 62 -3.13 6.11 2.82
C LEU A 62 -2.70 4.83 3.50
N SER A 63 -2.21 3.88 2.73
CA SER A 63 -1.80 2.57 3.24
C SER A 63 -0.54 2.64 4.09
N HIS A 64 0.44 3.47 3.72
CA HIS A 64 1.68 3.64 4.47
C HIS A 64 2.46 4.89 4.00
N GLY A 65 3.54 5.22 4.69
CA GLY A 65 4.26 6.49 4.54
C GLY A 65 5.34 6.51 3.45
N HIS A 66 5.27 5.70 2.40
CA HIS A 66 6.21 5.75 1.28
C HIS A 66 5.72 6.67 0.15
N TYR A 67 6.67 7.27 -0.59
CA TYR A 67 6.39 8.27 -1.62
C TYR A 67 5.55 7.73 -2.79
N ASP A 68 5.73 6.47 -3.14
CA ASP A 68 5.02 5.77 -4.22
C ASP A 68 3.54 5.48 -3.90
N HIS A 69 3.11 5.79 -2.66
CA HIS A 69 1.71 5.73 -2.21
C HIS A 69 1.16 7.09 -1.79
N GLY A 70 2.01 7.97 -1.26
CA GLY A 70 1.60 9.27 -0.74
C GLY A 70 2.12 10.48 -1.51
N GLY A 71 2.94 10.29 -2.56
CA GLY A 71 3.54 11.40 -3.31
C GLY A 71 2.53 12.31 -3.99
N GLY A 72 1.41 11.75 -4.44
CA GLY A 72 0.33 12.49 -5.10
C GLY A 72 -0.61 13.24 -4.15
N ILE A 73 -0.47 13.16 -2.81
CA ILE A 73 -1.39 13.82 -1.86
C ILE A 73 -1.53 15.31 -2.15
N LYS A 74 -0.42 16.02 -2.43
CA LYS A 74 -0.47 17.44 -2.73
C LYS A 74 -1.30 17.75 -3.98
N ALA A 75 -1.21 16.92 -5.02
CA ALA A 75 -2.03 17.06 -6.22
C ALA A 75 -3.51 16.80 -5.92
N PHE A 76 -3.83 15.80 -5.09
CA PHE A 76 -5.21 15.55 -4.65
C PHE A 76 -5.78 16.75 -3.88
N LEU A 77 -5.05 17.30 -2.92
CA LEU A 77 -5.46 18.46 -2.13
C LEU A 77 -5.68 19.71 -2.99
N ALA A 78 -5.04 19.83 -4.15
CA ALA A 78 -5.30 20.91 -5.10
C ALA A 78 -6.68 20.76 -5.78
N ILE A 79 -7.15 19.53 -5.99
CA ILE A 79 -8.40 19.20 -6.67
C ILE A 79 -9.56 19.13 -5.68
N ASN A 80 -9.49 18.24 -4.70
CA ASN A 80 -10.55 17.99 -3.72
C ASN A 80 -10.24 18.73 -2.42
N LYS A 81 -11.19 19.57 -1.96
CA LYS A 81 -10.99 20.46 -0.80
C LYS A 81 -11.66 19.98 0.49
N PHE A 82 -12.33 18.83 0.47
CA PHE A 82 -13.17 18.41 1.60
C PHE A 82 -12.95 16.96 2.06
N ALA A 83 -12.57 16.03 1.18
CA ALA A 83 -12.44 14.63 1.55
C ALA A 83 -11.34 14.45 2.61
N PRO A 84 -11.63 13.82 3.76
CA PRO A 84 -10.61 13.49 4.74
C PRO A 84 -9.66 12.43 4.20
N ILE A 85 -8.38 12.55 4.53
CA ILE A 85 -7.33 11.59 4.19
C ILE A 85 -6.90 10.88 5.48
N TYR A 86 -7.30 9.63 5.63
CA TYR A 86 -6.98 8.83 6.81
C TYR A 86 -5.59 8.21 6.69
N VAL A 87 -4.72 8.53 7.63
CA VAL A 87 -3.31 8.13 7.64
C VAL A 87 -2.92 7.53 8.99
N SER A 88 -1.98 6.59 8.99
CA SER A 88 -1.35 6.12 10.23
C SER A 88 -0.65 7.28 10.95
N LYS A 89 -0.63 7.26 12.28
CA LYS A 89 0.12 8.23 13.10
C LYS A 89 1.62 8.24 12.81
N TYR A 90 2.12 7.23 12.14
CA TYR A 90 3.52 7.12 11.73
C TYR A 90 3.75 7.47 10.26
N ALA A 91 2.70 7.78 9.47
CA ALA A 91 2.82 7.99 8.03
C ALA A 91 3.86 9.04 7.63
N PHE A 92 4.03 10.09 8.42
CA PHE A 92 4.99 11.18 8.17
C PHE A 92 6.37 10.95 8.81
N GLY A 93 6.73 9.69 9.10
CA GLY A 93 8.04 9.31 9.56
C GLY A 93 9.15 9.55 8.54
N SER A 94 10.41 9.34 8.94
CA SER A 94 11.55 9.37 8.03
C SER A 94 11.86 7.94 7.59
N TYR A 95 11.57 7.61 6.32
CA TYR A 95 11.74 6.30 5.73
C TYR A 95 12.82 6.33 4.66
N TYR A 96 13.66 5.30 4.62
CA TYR A 96 14.83 5.22 3.74
C TYR A 96 14.93 3.84 3.10
N ALA A 97 15.44 3.82 1.86
CA ALA A 97 15.89 2.60 1.20
C ALA A 97 17.41 2.70 0.95
N LEU A 98 18.16 1.67 1.31
CA LEU A 98 19.57 1.58 0.97
C LEU A 98 19.73 1.18 -0.50
N LYS A 99 20.33 2.07 -1.28
CA LYS A 99 20.59 1.89 -2.71
C LYS A 99 21.95 2.45 -3.07
N ASN A 100 22.83 1.62 -3.64
CA ASN A 100 24.19 2.03 -4.06
C ASN A 100 24.93 2.76 -2.93
N ASP A 101 24.95 2.15 -1.73
CA ASP A 101 25.61 2.70 -0.54
C ASP A 101 25.10 4.06 -0.06
N ILE A 102 23.88 4.40 -0.43
CA ILE A 102 23.20 5.62 -0.01
C ILE A 102 21.83 5.26 0.59
N TYR A 103 21.54 5.79 1.78
CA TYR A 103 20.19 5.79 2.35
C TYR A 103 19.37 6.88 1.65
N LYS A 104 18.58 6.47 0.65
CA LYS A 104 17.68 7.33 -0.10
C LYS A 104 16.41 7.57 0.67
N TYR A 105 16.00 8.83 0.83
CA TYR A 105 14.72 9.15 1.44
C TYR A 105 13.56 8.66 0.55
N ILE A 106 12.67 7.88 1.14
CA ILE A 106 11.51 7.30 0.47
C ILE A 106 10.18 7.65 1.17
N GLY A 107 10.22 8.53 2.18
CA GLY A 107 9.02 9.00 2.87
C GLY A 107 8.22 10.01 2.05
N ILE A 108 7.08 10.43 2.58
CA ILE A 108 6.21 11.47 2.02
C ILE A 108 6.61 12.86 2.56
N ASP A 109 6.09 13.92 1.92
CA ASP A 109 6.35 15.30 2.36
C ASP A 109 5.74 15.55 3.75
N LYS A 110 6.59 15.79 4.73
CA LYS A 110 6.18 16.02 6.13
C LYS A 110 5.35 17.28 6.32
N ASN A 111 5.45 18.27 5.42
CA ASN A 111 4.65 19.48 5.52
C ASN A 111 3.15 19.20 5.38
N LEU A 112 2.78 18.09 4.75
CA LEU A 112 1.40 17.66 4.57
C LEU A 112 0.73 17.19 5.88
N GLU A 113 1.50 16.85 6.92
CA GLU A 113 0.98 16.41 8.22
C GLU A 113 0.00 17.41 8.84
N ASN A 114 0.20 18.72 8.59
CA ASN A 114 -0.62 19.80 9.15
C ASN A 114 -1.80 20.21 8.27
N GLU A 115 -2.03 19.54 7.12
CA GLU A 115 -3.16 19.82 6.25
C GLU A 115 -4.49 19.45 6.92
N LYS A 116 -5.50 20.32 6.80
CA LYS A 116 -6.80 20.17 7.48
C LYS A 116 -7.51 18.85 7.14
N GLN A 117 -7.29 18.32 5.94
CA GLN A 117 -7.89 17.08 5.47
C GLN A 117 -7.18 15.84 6.04
N ILE A 118 -5.95 15.94 6.54
CA ILE A 118 -5.24 14.82 7.15
C ILE A 118 -5.93 14.44 8.47
N LYS A 119 -6.27 13.18 8.60
CA LYS A 119 -6.90 12.57 9.77
C LYS A 119 -6.07 11.40 10.26
N ILE A 120 -5.35 11.61 11.34
CA ILE A 120 -4.57 10.55 11.97
C ILE A 120 -5.51 9.48 12.53
N VAL A 121 -5.21 8.23 12.20
CA VAL A 121 -5.92 7.07 12.73
C VAL A 121 -5.00 6.31 13.66
N ASP A 122 -5.51 5.95 14.82
CA ASP A 122 -4.86 5.05 15.75
C ASP A 122 -5.69 3.75 15.83
N LYS A 123 -5.04 2.65 15.57
CA LYS A 123 -5.45 1.24 15.66
C LYS A 123 -6.91 0.88 15.32
N ASN A 124 -7.07 0.04 14.31
CA ASN A 124 -8.33 -0.70 14.03
C ASN A 124 -9.62 0.13 14.11
N LYS A 125 -9.56 1.38 13.66
CA LYS A 125 -10.67 2.32 13.77
C LYS A 125 -11.74 2.06 12.71
N LYS A 126 -12.98 2.00 13.12
CA LYS A 126 -14.12 2.05 12.21
C LYS A 126 -14.25 3.49 11.69
N LEU A 127 -14.12 3.67 10.37
CA LEU A 127 -14.22 4.97 9.72
C LEU A 127 -15.68 5.30 9.37
N ASP A 128 -16.42 4.26 8.96
CA ASP A 128 -17.83 4.34 8.61
C ASP A 128 -18.49 2.97 8.87
N THR A 129 -19.76 2.84 8.57
CA THR A 129 -20.53 1.60 8.77
C THR A 129 -19.96 0.41 8.01
N ASN A 130 -19.26 0.65 6.89
CA ASN A 130 -18.68 -0.37 6.01
C ASN A 130 -17.17 -0.27 5.83
N LEU A 131 -16.50 0.72 6.41
CA LEU A 131 -15.06 0.95 6.29
C LEU A 131 -14.37 0.83 7.66
N THR A 132 -13.35 0.01 7.73
CA THR A 132 -12.57 -0.21 8.96
C THR A 132 -11.08 -0.22 8.65
N VAL A 133 -10.29 0.51 9.44
CA VAL A 133 -8.82 0.42 9.42
C VAL A 133 -8.38 -0.87 10.09
N PHE A 134 -7.40 -1.54 9.52
CA PHE A 134 -6.81 -2.75 10.06
C PHE A 134 -5.28 -2.64 10.03
N ASP A 135 -4.62 -2.61 11.17
CA ASP A 135 -3.19 -2.37 11.32
C ASP A 135 -2.50 -3.25 12.40
N ASP A 136 -3.26 -4.08 13.11
CA ASP A 136 -2.76 -4.98 14.14
C ASP A 136 -2.29 -6.30 13.53
N ILE A 137 -1.06 -6.29 12.99
CA ILE A 137 -0.49 -7.41 12.24
C ILE A 137 0.55 -8.14 13.09
N GLY A 138 0.28 -9.41 13.36
CA GLY A 138 1.20 -10.34 14.02
C GLY A 138 2.32 -10.84 13.08
N ASN A 139 3.19 -11.68 13.60
CA ASN A 139 4.31 -12.25 12.88
C ASN A 139 4.17 -13.78 12.84
N TYR A 140 3.63 -14.34 11.79
CA TYR A 140 3.36 -15.76 11.57
C TYR A 140 4.25 -16.38 10.49
N PHE A 141 4.79 -15.55 9.60
CA PHE A 141 5.58 -15.96 8.46
C PHE A 141 6.72 -14.96 8.20
N PRO A 142 7.89 -15.40 7.74
CA PRO A 142 9.00 -14.50 7.42
C PRO A 142 8.59 -13.42 6.41
N ASN A 143 9.04 -12.19 6.63
CA ASN A 143 8.80 -11.09 5.70
C ASN A 143 9.69 -11.21 4.45
N ALA A 144 9.28 -10.53 3.38
CA ALA A 144 10.03 -10.45 2.13
C ALA A 144 11.47 -9.95 2.34
N SER A 145 12.42 -10.49 1.56
CA SER A 145 13.84 -10.11 1.64
C SER A 145 14.08 -8.65 1.24
N ALA A 146 13.25 -8.10 0.37
CA ALA A 146 13.29 -6.69 -0.04
C ALA A 146 13.14 -5.71 1.13
N ASN A 147 12.51 -6.10 2.23
CA ASN A 147 12.41 -5.29 3.44
C ASN A 147 13.75 -5.03 4.13
N LYS A 148 14.76 -5.90 3.92
CA LYS A 148 16.06 -5.79 4.57
C LYS A 148 16.87 -4.54 4.15
N VAL A 149 16.47 -3.91 3.07
CA VAL A 149 17.09 -2.65 2.59
C VAL A 149 16.29 -1.42 2.96
N MET A 150 15.27 -1.56 3.81
CA MET A 150 14.42 -0.45 4.28
C MET A 150 14.73 -0.11 5.73
N TYR A 151 14.85 1.18 6.00
CA TYR A 151 15.40 1.69 7.26
C TYR A 151 14.65 2.91 7.78
N VAL A 152 14.75 3.07 9.10
CA VAL A 152 14.35 4.30 9.80
C VAL A 152 15.53 4.80 10.64
N PRO A 153 15.66 6.12 10.85
CA PRO A 153 16.73 6.64 11.68
C PRO A 153 16.44 6.39 13.17
N ILE A 154 17.48 6.13 13.95
CA ILE A 154 17.38 5.97 15.40
C ILE A 154 17.01 7.26 16.14
N SER A 155 17.12 8.41 15.47
CA SER A 155 16.84 9.71 16.04
C SER A 155 16.02 10.59 15.10
N LYS A 156 15.05 11.33 15.65
CA LYS A 156 14.21 12.30 14.92
C LYS A 156 14.99 13.48 14.32
N LYS A 157 16.29 13.62 14.60
CA LYS A 157 17.16 14.67 14.03
C LYS A 157 17.43 14.45 12.54
N TYR A 158 17.29 13.21 12.05
CA TYR A 158 17.52 12.89 10.65
C TYR A 158 16.26 13.17 9.86
N THR A 159 16.40 14.01 8.84
CA THR A 159 15.29 14.53 8.04
C THR A 159 15.46 14.17 6.57
N ASN A 160 14.52 14.51 5.77
CA ASN A 160 14.24 14.29 4.35
C ASN A 160 15.43 14.51 3.36
N LYS A 161 16.63 14.03 3.66
CA LYS A 161 17.79 14.04 2.76
C LYS A 161 18.44 12.67 2.72
N ASP A 162 19.20 12.42 1.67
CA ASP A 162 19.98 11.19 1.54
C ASP A 162 21.20 11.20 2.48
N TYR A 163 21.62 10.01 2.91
CA TYR A 163 22.77 9.80 3.79
C TYR A 163 23.71 8.73 3.21
N ALA A 164 25.03 8.87 3.41
CA ALA A 164 25.99 7.87 3.00
C ALA A 164 25.89 6.59 3.86
N ILE A 165 26.34 5.44 3.33
CA ILE A 165 26.36 4.18 4.09
C ILE A 165 27.27 4.23 5.32
N SER A 166 28.26 5.13 5.34
CA SER A 166 29.09 5.38 6.53
C SER A 166 28.27 5.77 7.76
N ASP A 167 27.04 6.24 7.54
CA ASP A 167 26.10 6.63 8.60
C ASP A 167 25.23 5.44 9.08
N LYS A 168 25.59 4.20 8.76
CA LYS A 168 24.80 2.99 9.06
C LYS A 168 24.38 2.86 10.52
N ASP A 169 25.24 3.29 11.46
CA ASP A 169 24.95 3.23 12.89
C ASP A 169 23.85 4.23 13.34
N LEU A 170 23.38 5.07 12.41
CA LEU A 170 22.28 6.00 12.61
C LEU A 170 20.91 5.44 12.18
N PHE A 171 20.91 4.23 11.59
CA PHE A 171 19.72 3.61 11.01
C PHE A 171 19.49 2.20 11.56
N ILE A 172 18.22 1.85 11.70
CA ILE A 172 17.75 0.49 11.99
C ILE A 172 16.75 0.06 10.93
N ASN A 173 16.56 -1.24 10.75
CA ASN A 173 15.55 -1.73 9.82
C ASN A 173 14.16 -1.22 10.19
N ASP A 174 13.37 -0.88 9.18
CA ASP A 174 11.98 -0.48 9.37
C ASP A 174 11.14 -1.66 9.88
N SER A 175 10.32 -1.41 10.87
CA SER A 175 9.33 -2.35 11.40
C SER A 175 7.96 -2.20 10.73
N PHE A 176 7.84 -1.24 9.81
CA PHE A 176 6.60 -0.91 9.08
C PHE A 176 5.40 -0.62 9.99
N CYS A 177 5.65 0.03 11.12
CA CYS A 177 4.58 0.44 12.04
C CYS A 177 3.61 1.47 11.43
N HIS A 178 4.01 2.09 10.32
CA HIS A 178 3.19 3.02 9.54
C HIS A 178 2.25 2.33 8.56
N GLU A 179 2.35 1.01 8.35
CA GLU A 179 1.50 0.26 7.43
C GLU A 179 0.14 -0.04 8.06
N GLN A 180 -0.91 0.25 7.29
CA GLN A 180 -2.31 -0.02 7.64
C GLN A 180 -3.08 -0.45 6.39
N HIS A 181 -4.20 -1.13 6.58
CA HIS A 181 -5.03 -1.71 5.53
C HIS A 181 -6.47 -1.26 5.69
N LEU A 182 -7.24 -1.29 4.59
CA LEU A 182 -8.65 -0.92 4.59
C LEU A 182 -9.53 -2.15 4.40
N ILE A 183 -10.43 -2.38 5.34
CA ILE A 183 -11.49 -3.38 5.20
C ILE A 183 -12.75 -2.68 4.68
N ILE A 184 -13.32 -3.23 3.61
CA ILE A 184 -14.60 -2.80 3.06
C ILE A 184 -15.59 -3.96 3.18
N ALA A 185 -16.66 -3.76 3.97
CA ALA A 185 -17.73 -4.75 4.14
C ALA A 185 -18.99 -4.27 3.41
N GLU A 186 -19.37 -4.96 2.33
CA GLU A 186 -20.51 -4.57 1.51
C GLU A 186 -21.28 -5.80 1.00
N ARG A 187 -22.61 -5.81 1.19
CA ARG A 187 -23.50 -6.87 0.69
C ARG A 187 -23.08 -8.29 1.12
N GLY A 188 -22.59 -8.43 2.34
CA GLY A 188 -22.12 -9.70 2.88
C GLY A 188 -20.72 -10.13 2.44
N ILE A 189 -20.06 -9.38 1.57
CA ILE A 189 -18.69 -9.60 1.12
C ILE A 189 -17.74 -8.70 1.88
N THR A 190 -16.64 -9.26 2.37
CA THR A 190 -15.56 -8.53 3.03
C THR A 190 -14.34 -8.48 2.14
N THR A 191 -13.96 -7.29 1.72
CA THR A 191 -12.76 -7.04 0.91
C THR A 191 -11.69 -6.37 1.76
N LEU A 192 -10.50 -6.91 1.74
CA LEU A 192 -9.31 -6.34 2.35
C LEU A 192 -8.47 -5.66 1.26
N ILE A 193 -8.27 -4.35 1.39
CA ILE A 193 -7.39 -3.58 0.50
C ILE A 193 -6.08 -3.36 1.22
N VAL A 194 -4.98 -3.74 0.58
CA VAL A 194 -3.61 -3.60 1.08
C VAL A 194 -2.80 -2.70 0.15
N GLY A 195 -1.79 -2.01 0.69
CA GLY A 195 -0.81 -1.27 -0.12
C GLY A 195 0.27 -2.19 -0.66
N CYS A 196 1.47 -2.14 -0.07
CA CYS A 196 2.59 -3.02 -0.41
C CYS A 196 2.60 -4.35 0.34
N SER A 197 1.95 -4.46 1.48
CA SER A 197 2.06 -5.63 2.39
C SER A 197 3.48 -5.87 2.90
N HIS A 198 4.18 -4.83 3.35
CA HIS A 198 5.53 -4.94 3.91
C HIS A 198 5.60 -5.89 5.10
N LYS A 199 4.56 -5.93 5.94
CA LYS A 199 4.45 -6.91 7.03
C LYS A 199 4.20 -8.34 6.57
N GLY A 200 4.07 -8.55 5.24
CA GLY A 200 3.85 -9.84 4.59
C GLY A 200 2.38 -10.21 4.49
N ILE A 201 1.95 -10.58 3.27
CA ILE A 201 0.54 -10.91 2.99
C ILE A 201 0.01 -12.07 3.85
N VAL A 202 0.86 -13.07 4.16
CA VAL A 202 0.51 -14.19 5.05
C VAL A 202 0.20 -13.67 6.46
N ASN A 203 1.07 -12.81 7.00
CA ASN A 203 0.90 -12.21 8.34
C ASN A 203 -0.37 -11.37 8.42
N ILE A 204 -0.67 -10.61 7.38
CA ILE A 204 -1.87 -9.77 7.27
C ILE A 204 -3.12 -10.64 7.30
N LEU A 205 -3.17 -11.70 6.48
CA LEU A 205 -4.33 -12.58 6.39
C LEU A 205 -4.53 -13.43 7.64
N GLU A 206 -3.45 -13.94 8.27
CA GLU A 206 -3.55 -14.64 9.55
C GLU A 206 -4.05 -13.73 10.66
N SER A 207 -3.52 -12.49 10.75
CA SER A 207 -4.00 -11.51 11.71
C SER A 207 -5.48 -11.17 11.51
N PHE A 208 -5.89 -11.04 10.23
CA PHE A 208 -7.29 -10.84 9.90
C PHE A 208 -8.16 -11.99 10.39
N LYS A 209 -7.77 -13.24 10.08
CA LYS A 209 -8.49 -14.45 10.55
C LYS A 209 -8.55 -14.53 12.06
N HIS A 210 -7.44 -14.27 12.76
CA HIS A 210 -7.42 -14.26 14.22
C HIS A 210 -8.40 -13.25 14.81
N LYS A 211 -8.50 -12.06 14.19
CA LYS A 211 -9.37 -11.00 14.68
C LYS A 211 -10.85 -11.19 14.35
N PHE A 212 -11.16 -11.69 13.16
CA PHE A 212 -12.53 -11.76 12.64
C PHE A 212 -13.09 -13.18 12.56
N GLY A 213 -12.32 -14.21 12.93
CA GLY A 213 -12.72 -15.61 12.93
C GLY A 213 -12.76 -16.28 11.55
N LYS A 214 -12.50 -15.52 10.46
CA LYS A 214 -12.47 -16.00 9.07
C LYS A 214 -11.51 -15.16 8.23
N TYR A 215 -11.07 -15.67 7.11
CA TYR A 215 -10.38 -14.87 6.09
C TYR A 215 -11.33 -13.86 5.42
N PRO A 216 -10.83 -12.77 4.81
CA PRO A 216 -11.63 -11.94 3.94
C PRO A 216 -12.07 -12.73 2.70
N ASP A 217 -13.19 -12.35 2.09
CA ASP A 217 -13.65 -12.99 0.86
C ASP A 217 -12.74 -12.60 -0.32
N THR A 218 -12.19 -11.39 -0.29
CA THR A 218 -11.30 -10.87 -1.32
C THR A 218 -10.15 -10.08 -0.70
N VAL A 219 -8.95 -10.18 -1.27
CA VAL A 219 -7.80 -9.32 -0.97
C VAL A 219 -7.27 -8.67 -2.24
N ILE A 220 -6.98 -7.36 -2.18
CA ILE A 220 -6.55 -6.57 -3.34
C ILE A 220 -5.37 -5.68 -2.96
N GLY A 221 -4.28 -5.68 -3.77
CA GLY A 221 -3.12 -4.80 -3.62
C GLY A 221 -1.79 -5.49 -3.87
N GLY A 222 -0.69 -4.86 -3.47
CA GLY A 222 0.67 -5.37 -3.63
C GLY A 222 1.05 -6.39 -2.56
N PHE A 223 1.83 -7.41 -2.91
CA PHE A 223 2.30 -8.46 -1.99
C PHE A 223 3.80 -8.38 -1.69
N HIS A 224 4.47 -7.34 -2.16
CA HIS A 224 5.90 -7.04 -1.92
C HIS A 224 6.83 -8.21 -2.24
N LEU A 225 6.64 -8.87 -3.40
CA LEU A 225 7.38 -10.06 -3.81
C LEU A 225 8.47 -9.80 -4.84
N GLN A 226 8.66 -8.52 -5.20
CA GLN A 226 9.75 -8.07 -6.07
C GLN A 226 10.36 -6.79 -5.50
N ASN A 227 11.68 -6.72 -5.47
CA ASN A 227 12.37 -5.49 -5.11
C ASN A 227 12.15 -4.43 -6.21
N PRO A 228 11.58 -3.25 -5.89
CA PRO A 228 11.21 -2.26 -6.91
C PRO A 228 12.42 -1.63 -7.60
N THR A 229 13.59 -1.62 -6.95
CA THR A 229 14.82 -1.05 -7.49
C THR A 229 15.58 -2.03 -8.38
N THR A 230 15.84 -3.25 -7.86
CA THR A 230 16.65 -4.24 -8.56
C THR A 230 15.85 -5.12 -9.52
N LYS A 231 14.51 -5.08 -9.40
CA LYS A 231 13.58 -5.97 -10.09
C LYS A 231 13.80 -7.45 -9.81
N VAL A 232 14.58 -7.78 -8.78
CA VAL A 232 14.79 -9.15 -8.32
C VAL A 232 13.56 -9.58 -7.53
N SER A 233 12.98 -10.71 -7.91
CA SER A 233 11.87 -11.34 -7.20
C SER A 233 12.36 -12.12 -5.99
N GLU A 234 11.47 -12.38 -5.04
CA GLU A 234 11.73 -13.30 -3.94
C GLU A 234 12.09 -14.70 -4.49
N PRO A 235 12.83 -15.53 -3.73
CA PRO A 235 13.18 -16.89 -4.14
C PRO A 235 11.95 -17.72 -4.50
N PRO A 236 12.04 -18.63 -5.51
CA PRO A 236 10.92 -19.45 -5.95
C PRO A 236 10.24 -20.21 -4.81
N GLU A 237 11.01 -20.80 -3.90
CA GLU A 237 10.49 -21.53 -2.74
C GLU A 237 9.69 -20.65 -1.76
N TYR A 238 10.02 -19.37 -1.68
CA TYR A 238 9.27 -18.40 -0.89
C TYR A 238 7.93 -18.07 -1.55
N ILE A 239 7.96 -17.81 -2.88
CA ILE A 239 6.77 -17.55 -3.68
C ILE A 239 5.83 -18.75 -3.66
N GLU A 240 6.38 -19.97 -3.75
CA GLU A 240 5.59 -21.21 -3.69
C GLU A 240 4.83 -21.35 -2.37
N LYS A 241 5.51 -21.13 -1.25
CA LYS A 241 4.87 -21.16 0.08
C LYS A 241 3.74 -20.15 0.21
N ILE A 242 3.93 -18.94 -0.35
CA ILE A 242 2.88 -17.92 -0.37
C ILE A 242 1.70 -18.38 -1.25
N ALA A 243 1.96 -18.92 -2.44
CA ALA A 243 0.91 -19.41 -3.32
C ALA A 243 0.08 -20.53 -2.68
N ASP A 244 0.73 -21.53 -2.09
CA ASP A 244 0.08 -22.63 -1.39
C ASP A 244 -0.77 -22.14 -0.21
N TYR A 245 -0.23 -21.15 0.54
CA TYR A 245 -0.98 -20.51 1.63
C TYR A 245 -2.22 -19.79 1.09
N LEU A 246 -2.08 -18.95 0.06
CA LEU A 246 -3.20 -18.23 -0.54
C LEU A 246 -4.30 -19.19 -1.06
N ILE A 247 -3.90 -20.30 -1.68
CA ILE A 247 -4.85 -21.36 -2.10
C ILE A 247 -5.63 -21.89 -0.89
N SER A 248 -4.97 -22.12 0.24
CA SER A 248 -5.58 -22.65 1.46
C SER A 248 -6.61 -21.72 2.09
N THR A 249 -6.45 -20.40 1.93
CA THR A 249 -7.37 -19.38 2.49
C THR A 249 -8.71 -19.33 1.79
N LYS A 250 -8.77 -19.76 0.51
CA LYS A 250 -9.90 -19.63 -0.41
C LYS A 250 -10.31 -18.17 -0.70
N CYS A 251 -9.48 -17.18 -0.32
CA CYS A 251 -9.68 -15.79 -0.69
C CYS A 251 -9.54 -15.62 -2.21
N GLN A 252 -10.36 -14.76 -2.79
CA GLN A 252 -10.10 -14.27 -4.13
C GLN A 252 -9.00 -13.20 -4.08
N CYS A 253 -7.91 -13.41 -4.83
CA CYS A 253 -6.73 -12.54 -4.78
C CYS A 253 -6.58 -11.73 -6.07
N TYR A 254 -6.45 -10.41 -5.92
CA TYR A 254 -6.10 -9.48 -7.00
C TYR A 254 -4.81 -8.77 -6.60
N THR A 255 -3.71 -9.12 -7.24
CA THR A 255 -2.42 -8.53 -6.88
C THR A 255 -1.83 -7.69 -8.00
N CYS A 256 -1.04 -6.67 -7.61
CA CYS A 256 -0.54 -5.63 -8.50
C CYS A 256 0.76 -5.03 -7.95
N HIS A 257 1.26 -3.95 -8.55
CA HIS A 257 2.31 -3.07 -8.05
C HIS A 257 3.58 -3.83 -7.65
N CYS A 258 3.99 -3.75 -6.39
CA CYS A 258 5.24 -4.34 -5.87
C CYS A 258 5.26 -5.89 -5.82
N THR A 259 4.19 -6.57 -6.25
CA THR A 259 4.21 -8.02 -6.50
C THR A 259 5.15 -8.38 -7.65
N GLY A 260 5.24 -7.51 -8.66
CA GLY A 260 6.03 -7.73 -9.87
C GLY A 260 5.36 -8.63 -10.88
N VAL A 261 5.51 -8.29 -12.19
CA VAL A 261 4.82 -8.98 -13.30
C VAL A 261 5.13 -10.47 -13.37
N GLY A 262 6.42 -10.83 -13.18
CA GLY A 262 6.83 -12.25 -13.22
C GLY A 262 6.21 -13.07 -12.10
N VAL A 263 6.19 -12.53 -10.88
CA VAL A 263 5.57 -13.21 -9.73
C VAL A 263 4.05 -13.26 -9.87
N TYR A 264 3.44 -12.17 -10.36
CA TYR A 264 2.01 -12.17 -10.68
C TYR A 264 1.64 -13.34 -11.61
N GLN A 265 2.43 -13.59 -12.67
CA GLN A 265 2.15 -14.69 -13.59
C GLN A 265 2.26 -16.05 -12.89
N ILE A 266 3.29 -16.25 -12.04
CA ILE A 266 3.45 -17.49 -11.26
C ILE A 266 2.24 -17.71 -10.34
N LEU A 267 1.82 -16.67 -9.61
CA LEU A 267 0.67 -16.74 -8.72
C LEU A 267 -0.62 -17.02 -9.50
N LYS A 268 -0.83 -16.35 -10.64
CA LYS A 268 -1.99 -16.54 -11.51
C LYS A 268 -2.10 -17.99 -11.99
N ASP A 269 -0.97 -18.57 -12.46
CA ASP A 269 -0.95 -19.94 -12.96
C ASP A 269 -1.23 -20.98 -11.86
N LYS A 270 -0.79 -20.69 -10.61
CA LYS A 270 -1.02 -21.57 -9.45
C LYS A 270 -2.41 -21.41 -8.83
N LEU A 271 -2.87 -20.19 -8.67
CA LEU A 271 -4.18 -19.90 -8.06
C LEU A 271 -5.34 -20.10 -9.04
N LYS A 272 -5.08 -20.08 -10.36
CA LYS A 272 -6.09 -20.15 -11.43
C LYS A 272 -7.16 -19.07 -11.23
N ASP A 273 -8.43 -19.45 -11.14
CA ASP A 273 -9.58 -18.52 -11.02
C ASP A 273 -9.94 -18.15 -9.57
N LYS A 274 -8.94 -18.18 -8.66
CA LYS A 274 -9.15 -17.84 -7.23
C LYS A 274 -8.65 -16.45 -6.89
#